data_12b67cb7f71cdfcf6fc645cc9564e79c
#
_entry.id   12b67cb7f71cdfcf6fc645cc9564e79c
#
_cell.length_a   1.000
_cell.length_b   1.000
_cell.length_c   1.000
_cell.angle_alpha   90.00
_cell.angle_beta   90.00
_cell.angle_gamma   90.00
#
_symmetry.space_group_name_H-M   'P 1'
#
loop_
_entity.id
_entity.type
_entity.pdbx_description
1 polymer ?
#
loop_
_entity_poly.entity_id
_entity_poly.type
_entity_poly.pdbx_seq_one_letter_code
_entity_poly.pdbx_strand_id
1 'polypeptide(L)'
;MNSKRLIAAARWLGVCLGVATIVAIFRTVVHANPATVALTFLLLILFVAANWGLRYAIVTSLIATACYNFFFLPPLDTFTVSDPENVLALAAFLITSVFASRSSNRIRMQSRDARERQAELEVLYRLGRALLQSDEVSSLSNAIPTAIEIASGARAVVFYLVDSETIYRAGVDWAGALSVEQLQDLADSPAVSYLPASDEAVIPLRTGVRPRGVLLLRGVRLSTRTLEAIGGLVSGSLDRARAVSELTRAEASRESERLRGWMVDSITHELRTPLTSIKASVTTMLTSKLPEASARELLTIIDEEADRLNRLVAEATDMAQLDSQEVRMNLEPHSLAQMIDHALGEKEAMLAQHPIDIRLPATLPSVMADPVWMAKVLDNLLDNAVKYSSPGSPIFISAEVRGDDVACSIADRGSGIDPLEQSLIFDKFYRSPNRRASSPGTGMGLAICRAILETHGGAITVTSQVGQGSVFTFTLPVARRA
;
A
#
# COMPACT_ATOMS: atom_id res chain seq x y z
N MET A 1 -25.40 -45.39 -3.16
CA MET A 1 -24.69 -46.59 -3.68
C MET A 1 -25.27 -47.13 -4.97
N ASN A 2 -26.54 -46.84 -5.34
CA ASN A 2 -27.20 -47.34 -6.56
C ASN A 2 -26.80 -46.72 -7.90
N SER A 3 -26.46 -45.40 -7.96
CA SER A 3 -26.22 -44.72 -9.24
C SER A 3 -24.96 -45.22 -9.98
N LYS A 4 -23.90 -45.52 -9.27
CA LYS A 4 -22.63 -46.04 -9.87
C LYS A 4 -22.83 -47.44 -10.48
N ARG A 5 -23.64 -48.29 -9.85
CA ARG A 5 -23.97 -49.62 -10.37
C ARG A 5 -24.85 -49.57 -11.62
N LEU A 6 -25.82 -48.65 -11.65
CA LEU A 6 -26.68 -48.42 -12.81
C LEU A 6 -25.88 -47.93 -14.02
N ILE A 7 -24.98 -46.99 -13.85
CA ILE A 7 -24.07 -46.48 -14.91
C ILE A 7 -23.17 -47.62 -15.43
N ALA A 8 -22.63 -48.44 -14.55
CA ALA A 8 -21.82 -49.58 -14.97
C ALA A 8 -22.64 -50.61 -15.80
N ALA A 9 -23.82 -50.94 -15.36
CA ALA A 9 -24.73 -51.83 -16.09
C ALA A 9 -25.11 -51.29 -17.47
N ALA A 10 -25.44 -49.98 -17.56
CA ALA A 10 -25.74 -49.29 -18.82
C ALA A 10 -24.54 -49.34 -19.80
N ARG A 11 -23.30 -49.21 -19.30
CA ARG A 11 -22.09 -49.30 -20.13
C ARG A 11 -21.86 -50.69 -20.66
N TRP A 12 -22.07 -51.75 -19.84
CA TRP A 12 -21.98 -53.13 -20.30
C TRP A 12 -23.02 -53.45 -21.36
N LEU A 13 -24.26 -53.00 -21.16
CA LEU A 13 -25.31 -53.14 -22.14
C LEU A 13 -24.94 -52.45 -23.47
N GLY A 14 -24.37 -51.27 -23.42
CA GLY A 14 -23.88 -50.52 -24.58
C GLY A 14 -22.76 -51.24 -25.36
N VAL A 15 -21.83 -51.92 -24.64
CA VAL A 15 -20.82 -52.78 -25.26
C VAL A 15 -21.44 -53.93 -26.02
N CYS A 16 -22.34 -54.68 -25.36
CA CYS A 16 -23.05 -55.81 -25.99
C CYS A 16 -23.86 -55.41 -27.20
N LEU A 17 -24.60 -54.28 -27.07
CA LEU A 17 -25.39 -53.78 -28.17
C LEU A 17 -24.53 -53.31 -29.35
N GLY A 18 -23.42 -52.61 -29.09
CA GLY A 18 -22.50 -52.16 -30.14
C GLY A 18 -21.88 -53.32 -30.94
N VAL A 19 -21.40 -54.37 -30.22
CA VAL A 19 -20.87 -55.58 -30.88
C VAL A 19 -21.97 -56.29 -31.68
N ALA A 20 -23.13 -56.50 -31.06
CA ALA A 20 -24.27 -57.16 -31.74
C ALA A 20 -24.73 -56.42 -33.00
N THR A 21 -24.79 -55.07 -32.95
CA THR A 21 -25.11 -54.23 -34.10
C THR A 21 -24.12 -54.38 -35.24
N ILE A 22 -22.82 -54.39 -34.95
CA ILE A 22 -21.77 -54.60 -35.97
C ILE A 22 -21.95 -55.98 -36.62
N VAL A 23 -22.08 -57.03 -35.80
CA VAL A 23 -22.28 -58.37 -36.30
C VAL A 23 -23.55 -58.45 -37.19
N ALA A 24 -24.65 -57.90 -36.71
CA ALA A 24 -25.90 -57.94 -37.45
C ALA A 24 -25.80 -57.21 -38.82
N ILE A 25 -25.25 -55.97 -38.83
CA ILE A 25 -25.11 -55.17 -40.05
C ILE A 25 -24.24 -55.87 -41.11
N PHE A 26 -23.07 -56.41 -40.70
CA PHE A 26 -22.15 -57.00 -41.65
C PHE A 26 -22.53 -58.41 -42.05
N ARG A 27 -23.37 -59.10 -41.31
CA ARG A 27 -23.89 -60.42 -41.67
C ARG A 27 -25.17 -60.37 -42.54
N THR A 28 -26.00 -59.32 -42.32
CA THR A 28 -27.31 -59.29 -42.99
C THR A 28 -27.41 -58.23 -44.14
N VAL A 29 -26.73 -57.11 -43.98
CA VAL A 29 -26.90 -55.97 -44.90
C VAL A 29 -25.67 -55.73 -45.80
N VAL A 30 -24.47 -55.75 -45.22
CA VAL A 30 -23.24 -55.38 -45.91
C VAL A 30 -22.28 -56.59 -45.89
N HIS A 31 -22.21 -57.29 -47.05
CA HIS A 31 -21.26 -58.41 -47.24
C HIS A 31 -19.83 -57.85 -47.47
N ALA A 32 -19.20 -57.37 -46.39
CA ALA A 32 -17.89 -56.72 -46.45
C ALA A 32 -16.74 -57.74 -46.29
N ASN A 33 -15.56 -57.33 -46.81
CA ASN A 33 -14.32 -58.05 -46.58
C ASN A 33 -14.04 -58.15 -45.04
N PRO A 34 -13.52 -59.28 -44.55
CA PRO A 34 -13.13 -59.50 -43.15
C PRO A 34 -12.28 -58.33 -42.58
N ALA A 35 -11.36 -57.78 -43.38
CA ALA A 35 -10.57 -56.63 -42.96
C ALA A 35 -11.40 -55.38 -42.59
N THR A 36 -12.49 -55.09 -43.30
CA THR A 36 -13.39 -53.95 -43.03
C THR A 36 -14.12 -54.15 -41.69
N VAL A 37 -14.55 -55.37 -41.44
CA VAL A 37 -15.19 -55.75 -40.18
C VAL A 37 -14.24 -55.57 -39.00
N ALA A 38 -12.96 -56.08 -39.17
CA ALA A 38 -11.94 -55.90 -38.14
C ALA A 38 -11.66 -54.43 -37.79
N LEU A 39 -11.55 -53.58 -38.83
CA LEU A 39 -11.40 -52.11 -38.62
C LEU A 39 -12.60 -51.49 -37.91
N THR A 40 -13.81 -51.92 -38.19
CA THR A 40 -15.04 -51.44 -37.51
C THR A 40 -15.06 -51.84 -36.04
N PHE A 41 -14.68 -53.06 -35.72
CA PHE A 41 -14.52 -53.48 -34.33
C PHE A 41 -13.40 -52.71 -33.62
N LEU A 42 -12.29 -52.43 -34.30
CA LEU A 42 -11.21 -51.63 -33.75
C LEU A 42 -11.69 -50.20 -33.40
N LEU A 43 -12.48 -49.57 -34.26
CA LEU A 43 -13.13 -48.26 -33.99
C LEU A 43 -14.04 -48.30 -32.76
N LEU A 44 -14.85 -49.37 -32.61
CA LEU A 44 -15.70 -49.54 -31.43
C LEU A 44 -14.84 -49.69 -30.15
N ILE A 45 -13.77 -50.48 -30.20
CA ILE A 45 -12.85 -50.62 -29.05
C ILE A 45 -12.19 -49.30 -28.69
N LEU A 46 -11.75 -48.52 -29.67
CA LEU A 46 -11.20 -47.20 -29.46
C LEU A 46 -12.23 -46.24 -28.84
N PHE A 47 -13.47 -46.27 -29.31
CA PHE A 47 -14.52 -45.46 -28.73
C PHE A 47 -14.83 -45.84 -27.28
N VAL A 48 -14.91 -47.13 -26.95
CA VAL A 48 -15.10 -47.62 -25.61
C VAL A 48 -13.91 -47.26 -24.72
N ALA A 49 -12.68 -47.47 -25.21
CA ALA A 49 -11.47 -47.05 -24.50
C ALA A 49 -11.46 -45.56 -24.20
N ALA A 50 -11.83 -44.75 -25.21
CA ALA A 50 -11.87 -43.31 -25.09
C ALA A 50 -12.96 -42.80 -24.13
N ASN A 51 -14.11 -43.43 -24.00
CA ASN A 51 -15.23 -42.91 -23.20
C ASN A 51 -15.47 -43.64 -21.88
N TRP A 52 -15.22 -44.94 -21.77
CA TRP A 52 -15.58 -45.73 -20.62
C TRP A 52 -14.40 -46.33 -19.85
N GLY A 53 -13.21 -46.30 -20.43
CA GLY A 53 -11.96 -46.67 -19.78
C GLY A 53 -11.46 -48.09 -20.08
N LEU A 54 -10.24 -48.35 -19.60
CA LEU A 54 -9.44 -49.56 -19.93
C LEU A 54 -10.17 -50.88 -19.64
N ARG A 55 -10.87 -51.01 -18.52
CA ARG A 55 -11.58 -52.27 -18.15
C ARG A 55 -12.65 -52.68 -19.17
N TYR A 56 -13.46 -51.71 -19.61
CA TYR A 56 -14.49 -51.91 -20.63
C TYR A 56 -13.85 -52.21 -21.99
N ALA A 57 -12.79 -51.53 -22.36
CA ALA A 57 -12.11 -51.73 -23.63
C ALA A 57 -11.45 -53.10 -23.76
N ILE A 58 -10.82 -53.64 -22.70
CA ILE A 58 -10.23 -54.95 -22.72
C ILE A 58 -11.30 -56.02 -22.92
N VAL A 59 -12.40 -55.96 -22.17
CA VAL A 59 -13.48 -56.95 -22.32
C VAL A 59 -14.15 -56.81 -23.68
N THR A 60 -14.39 -55.57 -24.20
CA THR A 60 -14.91 -55.37 -25.55
C THR A 60 -13.97 -55.96 -26.60
N SER A 61 -12.66 -55.84 -26.43
CA SER A 61 -11.66 -56.39 -27.35
C SER A 61 -11.74 -57.92 -27.39
N LEU A 62 -11.87 -58.57 -26.23
CA LEU A 62 -12.01 -60.03 -26.17
C LEU A 62 -13.31 -60.53 -26.82
N ILE A 63 -14.44 -59.84 -26.52
CA ILE A 63 -15.72 -60.18 -27.15
C ILE A 63 -15.68 -59.92 -28.64
N ALA A 64 -15.15 -58.78 -29.09
CA ALA A 64 -15.03 -58.45 -30.49
C ALA A 64 -14.16 -59.44 -31.26
N THR A 65 -13.04 -59.88 -30.65
CA THR A 65 -12.12 -60.90 -31.18
C THR A 65 -12.85 -62.24 -31.35
N ALA A 66 -13.59 -62.66 -30.31
CA ALA A 66 -14.36 -63.91 -30.36
C ALA A 66 -15.49 -63.85 -31.43
N CYS A 67 -16.25 -62.74 -31.50
CA CYS A 67 -17.25 -62.52 -32.52
C CYS A 67 -16.66 -62.41 -33.95
N TYR A 68 -15.55 -61.76 -34.11
CA TYR A 68 -14.86 -61.67 -35.37
C TYR A 68 -14.42 -63.05 -35.89
N ASN A 69 -13.79 -63.89 -35.00
CA ASN A 69 -13.41 -65.23 -35.34
C ASN A 69 -14.63 -66.12 -35.72
N PHE A 70 -15.67 -66.09 -34.92
CA PHE A 70 -16.83 -66.97 -35.10
C PHE A 70 -17.66 -66.62 -36.34
N PHE A 71 -17.92 -65.35 -36.56
CA PHE A 71 -18.86 -64.93 -37.61
C PHE A 71 -18.26 -64.53 -38.94
N PHE A 72 -16.95 -64.22 -39.02
CA PHE A 72 -16.33 -63.63 -40.20
C PHE A 72 -15.05 -64.31 -40.71
N LEU A 73 -14.49 -65.25 -39.91
CA LEU A 73 -13.33 -66.01 -40.37
C LEU A 73 -13.74 -67.46 -40.75
N PRO A 74 -13.33 -68.00 -41.94
CA PRO A 74 -13.60 -69.37 -42.34
C PRO A 74 -12.85 -70.38 -41.43
N PRO A 75 -13.47 -71.54 -41.11
CA PRO A 75 -14.84 -71.95 -41.35
C PRO A 75 -15.84 -71.18 -40.48
N LEU A 76 -16.83 -70.59 -41.08
CA LEU A 76 -17.84 -69.77 -40.39
C LEU A 76 -18.62 -70.60 -39.35
N ASP A 77 -19.12 -69.87 -38.28
CA ASP A 77 -19.88 -70.44 -37.18
C ASP A 77 -19.12 -71.50 -36.36
N THR A 78 -17.76 -71.43 -36.40
CA THR A 78 -16.85 -72.25 -35.57
C THR A 78 -15.75 -71.41 -34.93
N PHE A 79 -15.18 -71.90 -33.83
CA PHE A 79 -14.01 -71.23 -33.23
C PHE A 79 -12.67 -71.79 -33.72
N THR A 80 -12.69 -72.67 -34.72
CA THR A 80 -11.50 -73.27 -35.34
C THR A 80 -10.94 -72.33 -36.40
N VAL A 81 -9.66 -72.02 -36.34
CA VAL A 81 -8.95 -71.23 -37.37
C VAL A 81 -8.15 -72.19 -38.23
N SER A 82 -8.63 -72.43 -39.45
CA SER A 82 -7.98 -73.42 -40.35
C SER A 82 -6.80 -72.86 -41.12
N ASP A 83 -6.70 -71.52 -41.23
CA ASP A 83 -5.66 -70.85 -41.99
C ASP A 83 -4.71 -70.12 -41.08
N PRO A 84 -3.36 -70.36 -41.17
CA PRO A 84 -2.34 -69.67 -40.38
C PRO A 84 -2.35 -68.17 -40.55
N GLU A 85 -2.74 -67.63 -41.70
CA GLU A 85 -2.84 -66.17 -41.92
C GLU A 85 -3.92 -65.54 -41.03
N ASN A 86 -5.01 -66.24 -40.81
CA ASN A 86 -6.11 -65.78 -39.93
C ASN A 86 -5.71 -65.78 -38.46
N VAL A 87 -4.80 -66.66 -38.03
CA VAL A 87 -4.23 -66.63 -36.64
C VAL A 87 -3.40 -65.39 -36.42
N LEU A 88 -2.58 -65.05 -37.45
CA LEU A 88 -1.76 -63.83 -37.41
C LEU A 88 -2.63 -62.56 -37.39
N ALA A 89 -3.71 -62.56 -38.23
CA ALA A 89 -4.65 -61.39 -38.23
C ALA A 89 -5.36 -61.21 -36.88
N LEU A 90 -5.78 -62.31 -36.23
CA LEU A 90 -6.45 -62.30 -34.93
C LEU A 90 -5.51 -61.82 -33.83
N ALA A 91 -4.26 -62.31 -33.82
CA ALA A 91 -3.23 -61.86 -32.89
C ALA A 91 -2.88 -60.39 -33.07
N ALA A 92 -2.72 -59.91 -34.30
CA ALA A 92 -2.48 -58.51 -34.61
C ALA A 92 -3.63 -57.62 -34.17
N PHE A 93 -4.87 -58.03 -34.36
CA PHE A 93 -6.06 -57.32 -33.95
C PHE A 93 -6.10 -57.18 -32.42
N LEU A 94 -5.85 -58.28 -31.68
CA LEU A 94 -5.85 -58.25 -30.21
C LEU A 94 -4.73 -57.37 -29.67
N ILE A 95 -3.53 -57.48 -30.18
CA ILE A 95 -2.37 -56.67 -29.78
C ILE A 95 -2.66 -55.18 -30.04
N THR A 96 -3.16 -54.82 -31.20
CA THR A 96 -3.50 -53.43 -31.56
C THR A 96 -4.58 -52.87 -30.67
N SER A 97 -5.63 -53.64 -30.36
CA SER A 97 -6.71 -53.21 -29.47
C SER A 97 -6.26 -52.98 -28.03
N VAL A 98 -5.41 -53.81 -27.49
CA VAL A 98 -4.83 -53.66 -26.16
C VAL A 98 -3.89 -52.46 -26.13
N PHE A 99 -3.05 -52.28 -27.15
CA PHE A 99 -2.16 -51.15 -27.25
C PHE A 99 -2.93 -49.82 -27.34
N ALA A 100 -3.93 -49.74 -28.18
CA ALA A 100 -4.80 -48.54 -28.33
C ALA A 100 -5.52 -48.21 -27.02
N SER A 101 -6.02 -49.20 -26.30
CA SER A 101 -6.66 -49.02 -25.00
C SER A 101 -5.71 -48.48 -23.92
N ARG A 102 -4.49 -49.00 -23.86
CA ARG A 102 -3.45 -48.48 -22.94
C ARG A 102 -3.03 -47.07 -23.26
N SER A 103 -2.81 -46.75 -24.55
CA SER A 103 -2.43 -45.41 -25.01
C SER A 103 -3.50 -44.38 -24.68
N SER A 104 -4.76 -44.71 -24.92
CA SER A 104 -5.91 -43.81 -24.59
C SER A 104 -5.97 -43.52 -23.07
N ASN A 105 -5.78 -44.54 -22.24
CA ASN A 105 -5.79 -44.34 -20.79
C ASN A 105 -4.61 -43.47 -20.31
N ARG A 106 -3.40 -43.67 -20.90
CA ARG A 106 -2.21 -42.88 -20.59
C ARG A 106 -2.41 -41.40 -20.92
N ILE A 107 -2.97 -41.07 -22.08
CA ILE A 107 -3.29 -39.70 -22.51
C ILE A 107 -4.27 -39.04 -21.55
N ARG A 108 -5.27 -39.77 -21.07
CA ARG A 108 -6.24 -39.27 -20.08
C ARG A 108 -5.62 -38.94 -18.75
N MET A 109 -4.77 -39.83 -18.25
CA MET A 109 -4.05 -39.58 -16.98
C MET A 109 -3.16 -38.33 -17.12
N GLN A 110 -2.39 -38.22 -18.20
CA GLN A 110 -1.55 -37.05 -18.45
C GLN A 110 -2.36 -35.74 -18.55
N SER A 111 -3.54 -35.79 -19.21
CA SER A 111 -4.42 -34.62 -19.31
C SER A 111 -5.03 -34.21 -17.97
N ARG A 112 -5.29 -35.17 -17.07
CA ARG A 112 -5.73 -34.88 -15.72
C ARG A 112 -4.64 -34.24 -14.87
N ASP A 113 -3.47 -34.86 -14.86
CA ASP A 113 -2.32 -34.34 -14.11
C ASP A 113 -1.92 -32.93 -14.60
N ALA A 114 -2.01 -32.69 -15.92
CA ALA A 114 -1.73 -31.37 -16.48
C ALA A 114 -2.75 -30.33 -16.02
N ARG A 115 -4.04 -30.67 -16.00
CA ARG A 115 -5.11 -29.75 -15.50
C ARG A 115 -4.99 -29.47 -14.01
N GLU A 116 -4.67 -30.47 -13.19
CA GLU A 116 -4.45 -30.29 -11.76
C GLU A 116 -3.27 -29.36 -11.50
N ARG A 117 -2.13 -29.56 -12.19
CA ARG A 117 -0.97 -28.67 -12.09
C ARG A 117 -1.29 -27.24 -12.58
N GLN A 118 -2.06 -27.11 -13.65
CA GLN A 118 -2.46 -25.80 -14.16
C GLN A 118 -3.35 -25.06 -13.15
N ALA A 119 -4.28 -25.77 -12.49
CA ALA A 119 -5.12 -25.18 -11.44
C ALA A 119 -4.29 -24.73 -10.23
N GLU A 120 -3.30 -25.53 -9.80
CA GLU A 120 -2.40 -25.16 -8.69
C GLU A 120 -1.53 -23.92 -9.05
N LEU A 121 -1.01 -23.86 -10.28
CA LEU A 121 -0.26 -22.67 -10.75
C LEU A 121 -1.14 -21.42 -10.79
N GLU A 122 -2.39 -21.54 -11.18
CA GLU A 122 -3.35 -20.43 -11.19
C GLU A 122 -3.59 -19.89 -9.77
N VAL A 123 -3.68 -20.77 -8.75
CA VAL A 123 -3.76 -20.37 -7.33
C VAL A 123 -2.56 -19.52 -6.93
N LEU A 124 -1.34 -20.00 -7.23
CA LEU A 124 -0.10 -19.28 -6.90
C LEU A 124 -0.01 -17.93 -7.62
N TYR A 125 -0.39 -17.88 -8.90
CA TYR A 125 -0.39 -16.64 -9.68
C TYR A 125 -1.36 -15.59 -9.11
N ARG A 126 -2.61 -16.00 -8.82
CA ARG A 126 -3.63 -15.11 -8.23
C ARG A 126 -3.19 -14.59 -6.87
N LEU A 127 -2.68 -15.48 -6.02
CA LEU A 127 -2.17 -15.11 -4.71
C LEU A 127 -0.99 -14.13 -4.83
N GLY A 128 0.01 -14.45 -5.64
CA GLY A 128 1.17 -13.59 -5.84
C GLY A 128 0.77 -12.17 -6.31
N ARG A 129 -0.18 -12.09 -7.25
CA ARG A 129 -0.71 -10.81 -7.72
C ARG A 129 -1.43 -10.02 -6.60
N ALA A 130 -2.23 -10.69 -5.77
CA ALA A 130 -2.94 -10.05 -4.66
C ALA A 130 -1.97 -9.51 -3.59
N LEU A 131 -0.91 -10.28 -3.26
CA LEU A 131 0.08 -9.88 -2.27
C LEU A 131 1.00 -8.73 -2.71
N LEU A 132 1.08 -8.44 -4.02
CA LEU A 132 1.86 -7.32 -4.56
C LEU A 132 1.13 -5.97 -4.47
N GLN A 133 -0.15 -5.93 -4.11
CA GLN A 133 -0.97 -4.71 -4.10
C GLN A 133 -0.79 -3.86 -2.84
N SER A 134 -0.12 -4.36 -1.81
CA SER A 134 0.01 -3.68 -0.52
C SER A 134 1.46 -3.67 -0.06
N ASP A 135 1.99 -2.48 0.22
CA ASP A 135 3.36 -2.30 0.72
C ASP A 135 3.40 -2.05 2.24
N GLU A 136 2.24 -1.88 2.87
CA GLU A 136 2.13 -1.71 4.31
C GLU A 136 1.86 -3.04 5.01
N VAL A 137 2.62 -3.35 6.07
CA VAL A 137 2.55 -4.63 6.79
C VAL A 137 1.17 -4.90 7.38
N SER A 138 0.53 -3.88 7.97
CA SER A 138 -0.80 -3.98 8.59
C SER A 138 -1.88 -4.29 7.55
N SER A 139 -1.90 -3.56 6.45
CA SER A 139 -2.81 -3.75 5.33
C SER A 139 -2.62 -5.11 4.66
N LEU A 140 -1.35 -5.50 4.43
CA LEU A 140 -1.00 -6.80 3.85
C LEU A 140 -1.45 -7.95 4.76
N SER A 141 -1.20 -7.87 6.07
CA SER A 141 -1.57 -8.92 7.03
C SER A 141 -3.08 -9.14 7.10
N ASN A 142 -3.87 -8.09 7.02
CA ASN A 142 -5.33 -8.16 6.92
C ASN A 142 -5.81 -8.78 5.61
N ALA A 143 -5.13 -8.51 4.49
CA ALA A 143 -5.52 -8.98 3.16
C ALA A 143 -5.15 -10.46 2.90
N ILE A 144 -4.09 -10.99 3.52
CA ILE A 144 -3.57 -12.34 3.28
C ILE A 144 -4.65 -13.44 3.40
N PRO A 145 -5.46 -13.54 4.48
CA PRO A 145 -6.43 -14.63 4.59
C PRO A 145 -7.46 -14.60 3.47
N THR A 146 -8.00 -13.42 3.15
CA THR A 146 -8.98 -13.24 2.07
C THR A 146 -8.39 -13.53 0.70
N ALA A 147 -7.15 -13.12 0.45
CA ALA A 147 -6.46 -13.41 -0.79
C ALA A 147 -6.24 -14.91 -1.00
N ILE A 148 -5.87 -15.64 0.07
CA ILE A 148 -5.71 -17.09 0.04
C ILE A 148 -7.07 -17.79 -0.16
N GLU A 149 -8.11 -17.37 0.55
CA GLU A 149 -9.47 -17.91 0.39
C GLU A 149 -9.94 -17.80 -1.07
N ILE A 150 -9.88 -16.61 -1.64
CA ILE A 150 -10.30 -16.36 -3.03
C ILE A 150 -9.44 -17.14 -4.04
N ALA A 151 -8.12 -17.19 -3.83
CA ALA A 151 -7.22 -17.85 -4.77
C ALA A 151 -7.35 -19.37 -4.73
N SER A 152 -7.43 -19.97 -3.54
CA SER A 152 -7.41 -21.44 -3.32
C SER A 152 -8.79 -22.06 -3.28
N GLY A 153 -9.85 -21.28 -3.05
CA GLY A 153 -11.20 -21.78 -2.77
C GLY A 153 -11.33 -22.48 -1.41
N ALA A 154 -10.43 -22.19 -0.47
CA ALA A 154 -10.50 -22.68 0.90
C ALA A 154 -11.80 -22.20 1.57
N ARG A 155 -12.41 -23.04 2.41
CA ARG A 155 -13.63 -22.66 3.16
C ARG A 155 -13.34 -21.69 4.29
N ALA A 156 -12.18 -21.82 4.89
CA ALA A 156 -11.70 -20.93 5.94
C ALA A 156 -10.17 -20.86 5.94
N VAL A 157 -9.65 -19.68 6.24
CA VAL A 157 -8.22 -19.41 6.38
C VAL A 157 -7.98 -18.69 7.70
N VAL A 158 -7.01 -19.16 8.47
CA VAL A 158 -6.49 -18.48 9.65
C VAL A 158 -5.02 -18.16 9.41
N PHE A 159 -4.65 -16.95 9.68
CA PHE A 159 -3.29 -16.46 9.64
C PHE A 159 -2.91 -15.89 11.00
N TYR A 160 -1.91 -16.46 11.64
CA TYR A 160 -1.36 -16.00 12.91
C TYR A 160 0.05 -15.47 12.72
N LEU A 161 0.33 -14.30 13.27
CA LEU A 161 1.64 -13.66 13.31
C LEU A 161 2.22 -13.73 14.72
N VAL A 162 3.39 -14.33 14.88
CA VAL A 162 4.09 -14.49 16.16
C VAL A 162 4.51 -13.13 16.73
N ASP A 163 5.06 -12.23 15.90
CA ASP A 163 5.61 -10.94 16.37
C ASP A 163 4.56 -10.01 17.01
N SER A 164 3.30 -10.08 16.56
CA SER A 164 2.21 -9.23 17.07
C SER A 164 1.14 -9.99 17.86
N GLU A 165 1.29 -11.32 17.97
CA GLU A 165 0.29 -12.22 18.57
C GLU A 165 -1.12 -12.04 17.99
N THR A 166 -1.21 -11.60 16.73
CA THR A 166 -2.47 -11.24 16.09
C THR A 166 -2.94 -12.35 15.17
N ILE A 167 -4.27 -12.61 15.23
CA ILE A 167 -4.93 -13.62 14.41
C ILE A 167 -5.82 -12.91 13.38
N TYR A 168 -5.58 -13.19 12.10
CA TYR A 168 -6.39 -12.74 10.97
C TYR A 168 -7.19 -13.92 10.42
N ARG A 169 -8.41 -13.70 9.97
CA ARG A 169 -9.33 -14.76 9.55
C ARG A 169 -10.07 -14.37 8.28
N ALA A 170 -10.35 -15.37 7.43
CA ALA A 170 -11.26 -15.23 6.29
C ALA A 170 -12.08 -16.52 6.12
N GLY A 171 -13.27 -16.40 5.49
CA GLY A 171 -14.18 -17.52 5.24
C GLY A 171 -15.18 -17.78 6.35
N VAL A 172 -16.04 -18.76 6.11
CA VAL A 172 -17.16 -19.09 6.98
C VAL A 172 -16.72 -20.16 7.98
N ASP A 173 -16.84 -19.80 9.26
CA ASP A 173 -16.86 -20.71 10.41
C ASP A 173 -15.59 -21.55 10.66
N TRP A 174 -14.66 -20.98 11.40
CA TRP A 174 -13.67 -21.76 12.12
C TRP A 174 -14.30 -22.23 13.46
N ALA A 175 -15.03 -23.34 13.42
CA ALA A 175 -15.60 -23.94 14.63
C ALA A 175 -14.49 -24.52 15.52
N GLY A 176 -14.12 -23.78 16.55
CA GLY A 176 -13.11 -24.11 17.53
C GLY A 176 -12.11 -22.96 17.66
N ALA A 177 -12.15 -22.26 18.78
CA ALA A 177 -11.16 -21.23 19.11
C ALA A 177 -9.82 -21.95 19.32
N LEU A 178 -8.94 -21.91 18.31
CA LEU A 178 -7.53 -22.25 18.52
C LEU A 178 -6.95 -21.24 19.51
N SER A 179 -6.38 -21.71 20.60
CA SER A 179 -5.67 -20.84 21.53
C SER A 179 -4.40 -20.30 20.87
N VAL A 180 -3.94 -19.13 21.34
CA VAL A 180 -2.68 -18.55 20.86
C VAL A 180 -1.52 -19.53 21.06
N GLU A 181 -1.50 -20.28 22.18
CA GLU A 181 -0.50 -21.30 22.47
C GLU A 181 -0.48 -22.42 21.41
N GLN A 182 -1.65 -22.90 20.99
CA GLN A 182 -1.74 -23.91 19.93
C GLN A 182 -1.25 -23.39 18.58
N LEU A 183 -1.53 -22.13 18.26
CA LEU A 183 -1.05 -21.51 17.03
C LEU A 183 0.47 -21.30 17.06
N GLN A 184 1.02 -21.02 18.22
CA GLN A 184 2.46 -20.88 18.42
C GLN A 184 3.19 -22.20 18.26
N ASP A 185 2.68 -23.28 18.85
CA ASP A 185 3.20 -24.64 18.65
C ASP A 185 3.17 -25.06 17.17
N LEU A 186 2.09 -24.72 16.46
CA LEU A 186 1.99 -24.99 15.03
C LEU A 186 2.94 -24.12 14.18
N ALA A 187 3.23 -22.89 14.61
CA ALA A 187 4.20 -22.02 13.94
C ALA A 187 5.64 -22.56 14.10
N ASP A 188 5.94 -23.24 15.19
CA ASP A 188 7.23 -23.87 15.45
C ASP A 188 7.43 -25.17 14.66
N SER A 189 6.37 -25.72 14.07
CA SER A 189 6.43 -26.94 13.25
C SER A 189 7.47 -26.79 12.13
N PRO A 190 8.31 -27.83 11.88
CA PRO A 190 9.38 -27.73 10.87
C PRO A 190 8.89 -27.79 9.43
N ALA A 191 7.70 -28.32 9.16
CA ALA A 191 7.22 -28.60 7.81
C ALA A 191 5.71 -28.42 7.67
N VAL A 192 5.29 -28.24 6.43
CA VAL A 192 3.87 -28.26 6.05
C VAL A 192 3.27 -29.62 6.39
N SER A 193 2.13 -29.62 7.04
CA SER A 193 1.40 -30.82 7.40
C SER A 193 -0.06 -30.74 6.95
N TYR A 194 -0.64 -31.89 6.66
CA TYR A 194 -2.04 -32.03 6.34
C TYR A 194 -2.72 -32.95 7.37
N LEU A 195 -3.78 -32.49 7.98
CA LEU A 195 -4.56 -33.19 8.98
C LEU A 195 -5.83 -33.77 8.32
N PRO A 196 -5.82 -35.05 7.91
CA PRO A 196 -6.94 -35.63 7.14
C PRO A 196 -8.26 -35.66 7.90
N ALA A 197 -8.20 -35.75 9.24
CA ALA A 197 -9.37 -35.83 10.10
C ALA A 197 -10.20 -34.55 10.12
N SER A 198 -9.53 -33.39 10.05
CA SER A 198 -10.14 -32.07 10.05
C SER A 198 -10.20 -31.40 8.66
N ASP A 199 -9.66 -32.06 7.63
CA ASP A 199 -9.49 -31.50 6.27
C ASP A 199 -8.74 -30.15 6.28
N GLU A 200 -7.66 -30.09 7.11
CA GLU A 200 -6.87 -28.89 7.37
C GLU A 200 -5.43 -29.04 6.88
N ALA A 201 -4.90 -27.99 6.26
CA ALA A 201 -3.49 -27.84 5.94
C ALA A 201 -2.86 -26.80 6.89
N VAL A 202 -1.73 -27.13 7.47
CA VAL A 202 -0.92 -26.29 8.36
C VAL A 202 0.35 -25.89 7.61
N ILE A 203 0.57 -24.60 7.44
CA ILE A 203 1.71 -24.05 6.73
C ILE A 203 2.47 -23.13 7.68
N PRO A 204 3.59 -23.56 8.27
CA PRO A 204 4.44 -22.71 9.08
C PRO A 204 5.13 -21.67 8.19
N LEU A 205 5.11 -20.42 8.62
CA LEU A 205 5.76 -19.31 7.94
C LEU A 205 7.09 -19.03 8.63
N ARG A 206 8.18 -19.04 7.87
CA ARG A 206 9.53 -18.88 8.42
C ARG A 206 10.36 -17.95 7.56
N THR A 207 11.22 -17.16 8.21
CA THR A 207 12.31 -16.44 7.56
C THR A 207 13.63 -17.03 8.06
N GLY A 208 14.27 -17.83 7.22
CA GLY A 208 15.39 -18.67 7.65
C GLY A 208 14.96 -19.68 8.71
N VAL A 209 15.54 -19.63 9.92
CA VAL A 209 15.23 -20.54 11.04
C VAL A 209 14.13 -19.98 11.96
N ARG A 210 13.84 -18.69 11.91
CA ARG A 210 12.90 -18.04 12.84
C ARG A 210 11.45 -18.26 12.42
N PRO A 211 10.57 -18.76 13.30
CA PRO A 211 9.14 -18.80 13.06
C PRO A 211 8.58 -17.37 13.00
N ARG A 212 7.75 -17.09 12.01
CA ARG A 212 7.08 -15.80 11.80
C ARG A 212 5.59 -15.90 12.05
N GLY A 213 5.03 -17.08 11.82
CA GLY A 213 3.60 -17.30 11.95
C GLY A 213 3.19 -18.66 11.42
N VAL A 214 1.89 -18.85 11.31
CA VAL A 214 1.30 -20.05 10.71
C VAL A 214 0.06 -19.68 9.91
N LEU A 215 -0.13 -20.37 8.80
CA LEU A 215 -1.35 -20.36 8.01
C LEU A 215 -2.07 -21.70 8.17
N LEU A 216 -3.35 -21.66 8.45
CA LEU A 216 -4.22 -22.82 8.49
C LEU A 216 -5.27 -22.67 7.39
N LEU A 217 -5.39 -23.66 6.51
CA LEU A 217 -6.36 -23.70 5.42
C LEU A 217 -7.28 -24.90 5.62
N ARG A 218 -8.59 -24.68 5.56
CA ARG A 218 -9.60 -25.75 5.69
C ARG A 218 -10.38 -25.91 4.40
N GLY A 219 -10.67 -27.18 4.04
CA GLY A 219 -11.55 -27.51 2.92
C GLY A 219 -10.90 -27.38 1.55
N VAL A 220 -9.56 -27.39 1.47
CA VAL A 220 -8.80 -27.34 0.23
C VAL A 220 -7.83 -28.52 0.13
N ARG A 221 -7.71 -29.09 -1.08
CA ARG A 221 -6.77 -30.18 -1.37
C ARG A 221 -5.76 -29.69 -2.41
N LEU A 222 -4.64 -29.21 -1.92
CA LEU A 222 -3.50 -28.81 -2.72
C LEU A 222 -2.33 -29.76 -2.48
N SER A 223 -1.41 -29.85 -3.42
CA SER A 223 -0.17 -30.60 -3.21
C SER A 223 0.68 -29.94 -2.11
N THR A 224 1.46 -30.73 -1.37
CA THR A 224 2.40 -30.21 -0.35
C THR A 224 3.31 -29.13 -0.94
N ARG A 225 3.75 -29.33 -2.19
CA ARG A 225 4.58 -28.36 -2.92
C ARG A 225 3.89 -27.03 -3.13
N THR A 226 2.60 -27.03 -3.43
CA THR A 226 1.80 -25.81 -3.60
C THR A 226 1.56 -25.11 -2.26
N LEU A 227 1.32 -25.88 -1.19
CA LEU A 227 1.21 -25.33 0.17
C LEU A 227 2.52 -24.67 0.63
N GLU A 228 3.67 -25.31 0.39
CA GLU A 228 4.99 -24.72 0.65
C GLU A 228 5.22 -23.44 -0.16
N ALA A 229 4.81 -23.42 -1.44
CA ALA A 229 4.91 -22.23 -2.29
C ALA A 229 4.02 -21.08 -1.79
N ILE A 230 2.81 -21.38 -1.29
CA ILE A 230 1.94 -20.39 -0.63
C ILE A 230 2.64 -19.80 0.59
N GLY A 231 3.21 -20.63 1.45
CA GLY A 231 3.98 -20.18 2.61
C GLY A 231 5.16 -19.28 2.23
N GLY A 232 5.90 -19.68 1.19
CA GLY A 232 7.02 -18.89 0.65
C GLY A 232 6.59 -17.54 0.10
N LEU A 233 5.49 -17.48 -0.66
CA LEU A 233 4.93 -16.23 -1.20
C LEU A 233 4.49 -15.27 -0.07
N VAL A 234 3.80 -15.79 0.94
CA VAL A 234 3.34 -14.99 2.08
C VAL A 234 4.53 -14.48 2.90
N SER A 235 5.48 -15.35 3.26
CA SER A 235 6.67 -14.96 4.02
C SER A 235 7.49 -13.92 3.27
N GLY A 236 7.75 -14.13 1.97
CA GLY A 236 8.49 -13.19 1.14
C GLY A 236 7.79 -11.83 0.97
N SER A 237 6.46 -11.82 0.88
CA SER A 237 5.69 -10.56 0.81
C SER A 237 5.72 -9.78 2.12
N LEU A 238 5.66 -10.47 3.26
CA LEU A 238 5.80 -9.84 4.59
C LEU A 238 7.20 -9.26 4.80
N ASP A 239 8.24 -10.01 4.43
CA ASP A 239 9.62 -9.53 4.54
C ASP A 239 9.86 -8.30 3.64
N ARG A 240 9.31 -8.30 2.42
CA ARG A 240 9.34 -7.13 1.52
C ARG A 240 8.65 -5.92 2.15
N ALA A 241 7.42 -6.07 2.65
CA ALA A 241 6.67 -4.98 3.25
C ALA A 241 7.39 -4.38 4.48
N ARG A 242 8.03 -5.22 5.31
CA ARG A 242 8.87 -4.77 6.43
C ARG A 242 10.09 -4.00 5.96
N ALA A 243 10.81 -4.52 4.99
CA ALA A 243 12.00 -3.85 4.45
C ALA A 243 11.66 -2.47 3.87
N VAL A 244 10.55 -2.34 3.14
CA VAL A 244 10.06 -1.04 2.63
C VAL A 244 9.74 -0.09 3.79
N SER A 245 9.02 -0.56 4.81
CA SER A 245 8.67 0.25 5.98
C SER A 245 9.91 0.72 6.75
N GLU A 246 10.90 -0.14 6.93
CA GLU A 246 12.17 0.21 7.60
C GLU A 246 12.98 1.24 6.80
N LEU A 247 13.06 1.07 5.47
CA LEU A 247 13.73 2.04 4.58
C LEU A 247 13.06 3.41 4.65
N THR A 248 11.74 3.46 4.54
CA THR A 248 10.99 4.73 4.62
C THR A 248 11.21 5.44 5.96
N ARG A 249 11.21 4.69 7.07
CA ARG A 249 11.50 5.25 8.40
C ARG A 249 12.94 5.76 8.52
N ALA A 250 13.90 5.00 7.99
CA ALA A 250 15.30 5.39 8.01
C ALA A 250 15.55 6.65 7.15
N GLU A 251 14.90 6.77 5.98
CA GLU A 251 14.95 7.96 5.13
C GLU A 251 14.35 9.17 5.83
N ALA A 252 13.17 9.03 6.44
CA ALA A 252 12.51 10.09 7.19
C ALA A 252 13.40 10.57 8.38
N SER A 253 14.02 9.62 9.09
CA SER A 253 14.95 9.96 10.19
C SER A 253 16.20 10.71 9.70
N ARG A 254 16.80 10.26 8.58
CA ARG A 254 17.97 10.93 7.99
C ARG A 254 17.64 12.33 7.50
N GLU A 255 16.48 12.52 6.88
CA GLU A 255 16.05 13.84 6.42
C GLU A 255 15.78 14.77 7.61
N SER A 256 15.18 14.27 8.68
CA SER A 256 15.02 15.02 9.94
C SER A 256 16.36 15.43 10.56
N GLU A 257 17.35 14.51 10.62
CA GLU A 257 18.71 14.84 11.10
C GLU A 257 19.41 15.85 10.20
N ARG A 258 19.26 15.73 8.88
CA ARG A 258 19.83 16.67 7.92
C ARG A 258 19.26 18.08 8.10
N LEU A 259 17.95 18.18 8.26
CA LEU A 259 17.27 19.45 8.51
C LEU A 259 17.72 20.07 9.84
N ARG A 260 17.88 19.25 10.90
CA ARG A 260 18.43 19.72 12.18
C ARG A 260 19.86 20.23 12.04
N GLY A 261 20.73 19.54 11.30
CA GLY A 261 22.10 19.97 11.02
C GLY A 261 22.13 21.32 10.30
N TRP A 262 21.32 21.48 9.26
CA TRP A 262 21.19 22.74 8.53
C TRP A 262 20.66 23.88 9.41
N MET A 263 19.74 23.58 10.32
CA MET A 263 19.19 24.53 11.28
C MET A 263 20.30 25.07 12.21
N VAL A 264 21.10 24.17 12.80
CA VAL A 264 22.21 24.58 13.69
C VAL A 264 23.25 25.41 12.97
N ASP A 265 23.63 25.03 11.75
CA ASP A 265 24.60 25.78 10.94
C ASP A 265 24.09 27.17 10.57
N SER A 266 22.83 27.28 10.15
CA SER A 266 22.20 28.54 9.81
C SER A 266 22.08 29.49 11.01
N ILE A 267 21.59 29.01 12.15
CA ILE A 267 21.50 29.77 13.40
C ILE A 267 22.88 30.23 13.83
N THR A 268 23.87 29.34 13.78
CA THR A 268 25.27 29.68 14.19
C THR A 268 25.83 30.82 13.33
N HIS A 269 25.55 30.78 12.02
CA HIS A 269 26.00 31.85 11.12
C HIS A 269 25.29 33.18 11.41
N GLU A 270 23.98 33.16 11.62
CA GLU A 270 23.17 34.34 11.92
C GLU A 270 23.47 34.95 13.31
N LEU A 271 23.87 34.13 14.28
CA LEU A 271 24.35 34.60 15.60
C LEU A 271 25.78 35.21 15.56
N ARG A 272 26.64 34.70 14.68
CA ARG A 272 28.02 35.14 14.60
C ARG A 272 28.17 36.59 14.11
N THR A 273 27.32 36.99 13.17
CA THR A 273 27.35 38.32 12.55
C THR A 273 27.11 39.45 13.57
N PRO A 274 25.96 39.48 14.30
CA PRO A 274 25.71 40.49 15.32
C PRO A 274 26.74 40.46 16.45
N LEU A 275 27.16 39.27 16.88
CA LEU A 275 28.20 39.14 17.91
C LEU A 275 29.54 39.75 17.47
N THR A 276 29.88 39.60 16.19
CA THR A 276 31.09 40.22 15.62
C THR A 276 30.97 41.73 15.58
N SER A 277 29.80 42.27 15.21
CA SER A 277 29.53 43.71 15.22
C SER A 277 29.61 44.30 16.62
N ILE A 278 28.96 43.67 17.59
CA ILE A 278 29.08 44.08 19.03
C ILE A 278 30.52 44.08 19.46
N LYS A 279 31.27 42.99 19.21
CA LYS A 279 32.65 42.88 19.61
C LYS A 279 33.57 43.94 18.97
N ALA A 280 33.36 44.21 17.67
CA ALA A 280 34.09 45.25 16.95
C ALA A 280 33.80 46.64 17.55
N SER A 281 32.54 46.97 17.80
CA SER A 281 32.13 48.22 18.43
C SER A 281 32.73 48.42 19.81
N VAL A 282 32.64 47.39 20.68
CA VAL A 282 33.24 47.40 22.02
C VAL A 282 34.77 47.54 21.94
N THR A 283 35.46 46.80 21.06
CA THR A 283 36.88 46.87 20.88
C THR A 283 37.35 48.27 20.44
N THR A 284 36.59 48.88 19.50
CA THR A 284 36.88 50.28 19.04
C THR A 284 36.72 51.27 20.16
N MET A 285 35.69 51.14 20.99
CA MET A 285 35.47 52.01 22.16
C MET A 285 36.58 51.84 23.23
N LEU A 286 37.12 50.63 23.41
CA LEU A 286 38.16 50.37 24.38
C LEU A 286 39.58 50.83 23.93
N THR A 287 39.83 50.78 22.62
CA THR A 287 41.17 51.04 22.06
C THR A 287 41.37 52.43 21.51
N SER A 288 40.29 53.21 21.27
CA SER A 288 40.35 54.51 20.62
C SER A 288 39.71 55.60 21.50
N LYS A 289 40.35 56.79 21.54
CA LYS A 289 39.69 57.98 22.11
C LYS A 289 38.71 58.54 21.09
N LEU A 290 37.43 58.26 21.28
CA LEU A 290 36.36 58.67 20.36
C LEU A 290 35.67 59.95 20.81
N PRO A 291 35.20 60.81 19.88
CA PRO A 291 34.25 61.85 20.19
C PRO A 291 32.97 61.26 20.79
N GLU A 292 32.27 62.04 21.64
CA GLU A 292 31.06 61.57 22.33
C GLU A 292 29.94 61.13 21.34
N ALA A 293 29.80 61.79 20.20
CA ALA A 293 28.87 61.42 19.16
C ALA A 293 29.17 60.01 18.58
N SER A 294 30.45 59.72 18.25
CA SER A 294 30.83 58.43 17.71
C SER A 294 30.72 57.32 18.75
N ALA A 295 31.01 57.61 20.03
CA ALA A 295 30.81 56.62 21.12
C ALA A 295 29.34 56.28 21.30
N ARG A 296 28.45 57.25 21.18
CA ARG A 296 27.00 57.07 21.25
C ARG A 296 26.47 56.25 20.07
N GLU A 297 26.97 56.46 18.85
CA GLU A 297 26.66 55.67 17.66
C GLU A 297 27.05 54.21 17.86
N LEU A 298 28.25 53.91 18.38
CA LEU A 298 28.69 52.56 18.66
C LEU A 298 27.86 51.86 19.75
N LEU A 299 27.40 52.59 20.77
CA LEU A 299 26.48 52.07 21.79
C LEU A 299 25.11 51.75 21.18
N THR A 300 24.59 52.58 20.27
CA THR A 300 23.34 52.28 19.54
C THR A 300 23.47 51.03 18.70
N ILE A 301 24.63 50.82 18.00
CA ILE A 301 24.88 49.58 17.25
C ILE A 301 24.90 48.35 18.16
N ILE A 302 25.52 48.47 19.33
CA ILE A 302 25.58 47.37 20.31
C ILE A 302 24.18 47.02 20.79
N ASP A 303 23.36 47.99 21.11
CA ASP A 303 21.98 47.82 21.60
C ASP A 303 21.11 47.16 20.53
N GLU A 304 21.14 47.68 19.29
CA GLU A 304 20.39 47.12 18.14
C GLU A 304 20.77 45.66 17.84
N GLU A 305 22.07 45.34 17.86
CA GLU A 305 22.56 43.98 17.59
C GLU A 305 22.30 43.03 18.75
N ALA A 306 22.28 43.50 20.01
CA ALA A 306 21.85 42.74 21.17
C ALA A 306 20.35 42.38 21.09
N ASP A 307 19.49 43.33 20.73
CA ASP A 307 18.10 43.08 20.52
C ASP A 307 17.85 42.11 19.38
N ARG A 308 18.63 42.21 18.30
CA ARG A 308 18.61 41.26 17.21
C ARG A 308 18.94 39.83 17.66
N LEU A 309 19.98 39.66 18.49
CA LEU A 309 20.35 38.37 19.09
C LEU A 309 19.20 37.78 19.95
N ASN A 310 18.57 38.61 20.77
CA ASN A 310 17.46 38.19 21.61
C ASN A 310 16.29 37.68 20.76
N ARG A 311 15.95 38.36 19.68
CA ARG A 311 14.91 37.89 18.73
C ARG A 311 15.27 36.56 18.07
N LEU A 312 16.53 36.39 17.62
CA LEU A 312 17.02 35.14 17.04
C LEU A 312 16.89 33.96 17.98
N VAL A 313 17.25 34.17 19.26
CA VAL A 313 17.16 33.12 20.29
C VAL A 313 15.68 32.78 20.57
N ALA A 314 14.81 33.77 20.66
CA ALA A 314 13.37 33.56 20.87
C ALA A 314 12.74 32.78 19.72
N GLU A 315 13.00 33.17 18.46
CA GLU A 315 12.49 32.48 17.27
C GLU A 315 13.01 31.04 17.17
N ALA A 316 14.30 30.80 17.48
CA ALA A 316 14.87 29.46 17.51
C ALA A 316 14.24 28.59 18.60
N THR A 317 13.95 29.17 19.77
CA THR A 317 13.27 28.46 20.87
C THR A 317 11.83 28.12 20.50
N ASP A 318 11.08 29.09 19.95
CA ASP A 318 9.72 28.87 19.49
C ASP A 318 9.63 27.76 18.45
N MET A 319 10.56 27.78 17.48
CA MET A 319 10.61 26.77 16.44
C MET A 319 10.93 25.38 16.99
N ALA A 320 11.88 25.29 17.93
CA ALA A 320 12.24 24.02 18.58
C ALA A 320 11.06 23.44 19.39
N GLN A 321 10.30 24.31 20.06
CA GLN A 321 9.09 23.91 20.79
C GLN A 321 8.02 23.38 19.84
N LEU A 322 7.73 24.11 18.76
CA LEU A 322 6.72 23.69 17.75
C LEU A 322 7.10 22.39 17.05
N ASP A 323 8.38 22.16 16.76
CA ASP A 323 8.86 20.92 16.13
C ASP A 323 8.78 19.69 17.03
N SER A 324 8.91 19.86 18.36
CA SER A 324 8.86 18.73 19.30
C SER A 324 7.47 18.14 19.49
N GLN A 325 6.40 18.77 18.95
CA GLN A 325 5.01 18.44 19.22
C GLN A 325 4.64 18.39 20.70
N GLU A 326 5.50 18.90 21.58
CA GLU A 326 5.27 18.95 23.02
C GLU A 326 4.46 20.18 23.46
N VAL A 327 4.28 21.15 22.54
CA VAL A 327 3.49 22.35 22.82
C VAL A 327 2.02 22.00 22.92
N ARG A 328 1.50 22.02 24.13
CA ARG A 328 0.06 22.00 24.38
C ARG A 328 -0.46 23.45 24.33
N MET A 329 -0.97 23.85 23.16
CA MET A 329 -1.64 25.14 23.03
C MET A 329 -2.96 25.14 23.83
N ASN A 330 -3.24 26.25 24.53
CA ASN A 330 -4.49 26.42 25.23
C ASN A 330 -5.53 27.04 24.29
N LEU A 331 -6.16 26.18 23.47
CA LEU A 331 -7.14 26.62 22.49
C LEU A 331 -8.47 26.93 23.17
N GLU A 332 -8.80 28.21 23.28
CA GLU A 332 -10.05 28.72 23.85
C GLU A 332 -10.78 29.62 22.84
N PRO A 333 -12.11 29.84 23.01
CA PRO A 333 -12.85 30.78 22.18
C PRO A 333 -12.41 32.24 22.43
N HIS A 334 -11.78 32.86 21.44
CA HIS A 334 -11.33 34.24 21.50
C HIS A 334 -11.88 35.10 20.35
N SER A 335 -12.00 36.38 20.58
CA SER A 335 -12.35 37.36 19.53
C SER A 335 -11.12 37.73 18.72
N LEU A 336 -11.13 37.41 17.43
CA LEU A 336 -10.05 37.80 16.52
C LEU A 336 -9.86 39.31 16.45
N ALA A 337 -10.97 40.10 16.49
CA ALA A 337 -10.90 41.55 16.50
C ALA A 337 -10.11 42.07 17.71
N GLN A 338 -10.35 41.54 18.92
CA GLN A 338 -9.61 41.95 20.13
C GLN A 338 -8.11 41.57 20.05
N MET A 339 -7.75 40.42 19.47
CA MET A 339 -6.36 40.06 19.27
C MET A 339 -5.66 40.98 18.28
N ILE A 340 -6.34 41.37 17.21
CA ILE A 340 -5.82 42.38 16.25
C ILE A 340 -5.62 43.73 16.91
N ASP A 341 -6.63 44.23 17.64
CA ASP A 341 -6.54 45.51 18.35
C ASP A 341 -5.38 45.54 19.35
N HIS A 342 -5.17 44.42 20.08
CA HIS A 342 -4.05 44.29 21.01
C HIS A 342 -2.69 44.34 20.30
N ALA A 343 -2.50 43.59 19.21
CA ALA A 343 -1.28 43.57 18.44
C ALA A 343 -0.95 44.96 17.79
N LEU A 344 -1.99 45.66 17.36
CA LEU A 344 -1.83 47.02 16.82
C LEU A 344 -1.42 48.03 17.91
N GLY A 345 -2.01 47.91 19.13
CA GLY A 345 -1.66 48.76 20.28
C GLY A 345 -0.21 48.62 20.71
N GLU A 346 0.29 47.37 20.77
CA GLU A 346 1.70 47.13 21.13
C GLU A 346 2.69 47.69 20.11
N LYS A 347 2.30 47.85 18.85
CA LYS A 347 3.14 48.34 17.74
C LYS A 347 2.82 49.77 17.28
N GLU A 348 2.08 50.56 18.06
CA GLU A 348 1.64 51.91 17.68
C GLU A 348 2.79 52.77 17.16
N ALA A 349 3.93 52.77 17.84
CA ALA A 349 5.10 53.57 17.44
C ALA A 349 5.69 53.16 16.08
N MET A 350 5.70 51.85 15.79
CA MET A 350 6.22 51.30 14.52
C MET A 350 5.24 51.55 13.37
N LEU A 351 3.94 51.42 13.65
CA LEU A 351 2.86 51.62 12.69
C LEU A 351 2.51 53.10 12.43
N ALA A 352 3.02 54.04 13.24
CA ALA A 352 2.70 55.47 13.13
C ALA A 352 3.01 56.06 11.75
N GLN A 353 3.90 55.47 10.98
CA GLN A 353 4.23 55.91 9.62
C GLN A 353 3.36 55.29 8.52
N HIS A 354 2.48 54.32 8.88
CA HIS A 354 1.64 53.59 7.94
C HIS A 354 0.17 53.77 8.29
N PRO A 355 -0.67 54.30 7.37
CA PRO A 355 -2.12 54.30 7.57
C PRO A 355 -2.66 52.89 7.64
N ILE A 356 -3.42 52.57 8.71
CA ILE A 356 -4.02 51.25 8.90
C ILE A 356 -5.50 51.31 8.53
N ASP A 357 -5.94 50.52 7.55
CA ASP A 357 -7.35 50.36 7.16
C ASP A 357 -7.88 49.00 7.65
N ILE A 358 -8.77 49.03 8.64
CA ILE A 358 -9.31 47.81 9.30
C ILE A 358 -10.74 47.59 8.82
N ARG A 359 -10.99 46.44 8.20
CA ARG A 359 -12.32 46.06 7.68
C ARG A 359 -12.75 44.71 8.28
N LEU A 360 -13.29 44.75 9.49
CA LEU A 360 -13.81 43.57 10.16
C LEU A 360 -15.35 43.65 10.20
N PRO A 361 -16.04 42.53 9.88
CA PRO A 361 -17.49 42.44 10.04
C PRO A 361 -17.88 42.62 11.53
N ALA A 362 -18.95 43.37 11.78
CA ALA A 362 -19.45 43.60 13.15
C ALA A 362 -19.85 42.29 13.89
N THR A 363 -20.15 41.22 13.14
CA THR A 363 -20.60 39.92 13.66
C THR A 363 -19.60 38.79 13.38
N LEU A 364 -18.31 39.08 13.58
CA LEU A 364 -17.29 38.02 13.43
C LEU A 364 -17.43 37.00 14.57
N PRO A 365 -17.54 35.68 14.27
CA PRO A 365 -17.60 34.67 15.32
C PRO A 365 -16.27 34.55 16.06
N SER A 366 -16.31 34.06 17.30
CA SER A 366 -15.11 33.70 18.03
C SER A 366 -14.40 32.54 17.35
N VAL A 367 -13.08 32.54 17.42
CA VAL A 367 -12.21 31.49 16.87
C VAL A 367 -11.57 30.69 18.00
N MET A 368 -11.25 29.41 17.73
CA MET A 368 -10.49 28.58 18.67
C MET A 368 -9.01 28.95 18.55
N ALA A 369 -8.48 29.63 19.56
CA ALA A 369 -7.11 30.16 19.50
C ALA A 369 -6.43 30.23 20.85
N ASP A 370 -5.11 30.15 20.88
CA ASP A 370 -4.24 30.53 21.98
C ASP A 370 -3.74 31.97 21.73
N PRO A 371 -4.13 32.95 22.57
CA PRO A 371 -3.82 34.35 22.31
C PRO A 371 -2.31 34.67 22.33
N VAL A 372 -1.53 33.91 23.11
CA VAL A 372 -0.07 34.12 23.19
C VAL A 372 0.63 33.76 21.87
N TRP A 373 0.25 32.62 21.30
CA TRP A 373 0.78 32.18 20.01
C TRP A 373 0.23 32.99 18.85
N MET A 374 -1.05 33.42 18.91
CA MET A 374 -1.63 34.26 17.88
C MET A 374 -1.05 35.67 17.86
N ALA A 375 -0.66 36.24 19.02
CA ALA A 375 0.09 37.49 19.07
C ALA A 375 1.37 37.41 18.25
N LYS A 376 2.15 36.30 18.35
CA LYS A 376 3.35 36.09 17.53
C LYS A 376 3.07 36.03 16.04
N VAL A 377 1.94 35.43 15.64
CA VAL A 377 1.53 35.40 14.21
C VAL A 377 1.23 36.81 13.72
N LEU A 378 0.43 37.57 14.46
CA LEU A 378 0.06 38.92 14.10
C LEU A 378 1.30 39.86 14.07
N ASP A 379 2.19 39.71 15.06
CA ASP A 379 3.44 40.45 15.15
C ASP A 379 4.33 40.23 13.93
N ASN A 380 4.55 38.96 13.58
CA ASN A 380 5.38 38.62 12.43
C ASN A 380 4.78 39.15 11.09
N LEU A 381 3.47 39.06 10.93
CA LEU A 381 2.81 39.55 9.71
C LEU A 381 2.78 41.06 9.61
N LEU A 382 2.57 41.78 10.73
CA LEU A 382 2.63 43.24 10.78
C LEU A 382 4.05 43.74 10.58
N ASP A 383 5.05 43.11 11.21
CA ASP A 383 6.47 43.45 11.02
C ASP A 383 6.88 43.28 9.55
N ASN A 384 6.42 42.21 8.90
CA ASN A 384 6.65 42.00 7.47
C ASN A 384 5.98 43.10 6.62
N ALA A 385 4.71 43.44 6.92
CA ALA A 385 4.00 44.47 6.19
C ALA A 385 4.71 45.85 6.26
N VAL A 386 5.18 46.24 7.44
CA VAL A 386 5.96 47.49 7.61
C VAL A 386 7.32 47.42 6.92
N LYS A 387 8.04 46.35 7.15
CA LYS A 387 9.42 46.14 6.65
C LYS A 387 9.54 46.18 5.13
N TYR A 388 8.54 45.64 4.44
CA TYR A 388 8.57 45.51 2.97
C TYR A 388 7.77 46.59 2.24
N SER A 389 7.05 47.43 2.96
CA SER A 389 6.34 48.58 2.42
C SER A 389 7.19 49.86 2.43
N SER A 390 6.91 50.77 1.51
CA SER A 390 7.49 52.12 1.55
C SER A 390 6.82 52.94 2.66
N PRO A 391 7.55 53.83 3.34
CA PRO A 391 6.98 54.73 4.35
C PRO A 391 5.76 55.50 3.79
N GLY A 392 4.69 55.57 4.56
CA GLY A 392 3.44 56.22 4.14
C GLY A 392 2.48 55.33 3.35
N SER A 393 2.88 54.11 2.99
CA SER A 393 1.99 53.14 2.32
C SER A 393 0.98 52.56 3.30
N PRO A 394 -0.32 52.42 2.91
CA PRO A 394 -1.33 51.86 3.78
C PRO A 394 -1.17 50.33 3.95
N ILE A 395 -1.49 49.82 5.17
CA ILE A 395 -1.62 48.41 5.49
C ILE A 395 -3.11 48.14 5.70
N PHE A 396 -3.63 47.10 5.05
CA PHE A 396 -5.04 46.70 5.13
C PHE A 396 -5.18 45.43 5.94
N ILE A 397 -6.11 45.44 6.89
CA ILE A 397 -6.47 44.25 7.69
C ILE A 397 -7.94 43.97 7.47
N SER A 398 -8.27 42.78 7.02
CA SER A 398 -9.65 42.35 6.81
C SER A 398 -9.89 40.93 7.30
N ALA A 399 -11.12 40.65 7.70
CA ALA A 399 -11.52 39.30 8.02
C ALA A 399 -12.89 38.96 7.45
N GLU A 400 -13.11 37.70 7.14
CA GLU A 400 -14.38 37.17 6.64
C GLU A 400 -14.60 35.76 7.11
N VAL A 401 -15.86 35.31 7.17
CA VAL A 401 -16.21 33.94 7.50
C VAL A 401 -16.21 33.11 6.22
N ARG A 402 -15.45 32.01 6.20
CA ARG A 402 -15.37 31.05 5.10
C ARG A 402 -15.75 29.65 5.57
N GLY A 403 -17.01 29.29 5.45
CA GLY A 403 -17.49 27.99 5.93
C GLY A 403 -17.36 27.84 7.45
N ASP A 404 -16.60 26.87 7.92
CA ASP A 404 -16.33 26.62 9.34
C ASP A 404 -15.12 27.41 9.89
N ASP A 405 -14.50 28.26 9.09
CA ASP A 405 -13.31 29.02 9.44
C ASP A 405 -13.54 30.56 9.35
N VAL A 406 -12.72 31.29 10.07
CA VAL A 406 -12.53 32.72 9.88
C VAL A 406 -11.23 32.94 9.16
N ALA A 407 -11.26 33.59 7.99
CA ALA A 407 -10.09 33.99 7.25
C ALA A 407 -9.74 35.44 7.59
N CYS A 408 -8.48 35.71 7.96
CA CYS A 408 -7.94 37.03 8.20
C CYS A 408 -6.84 37.33 7.20
N SER A 409 -6.88 38.50 6.58
CA SER A 409 -5.91 38.93 5.57
C SER A 409 -5.22 40.21 6.02
N ILE A 410 -3.90 40.22 5.93
CA ILE A 410 -3.06 41.42 6.11
C ILE A 410 -2.40 41.72 4.77
N ALA A 411 -2.68 42.86 4.21
CA ALA A 411 -2.20 43.28 2.90
C ALA A 411 -1.29 44.49 2.99
N ASP A 412 -0.16 44.42 2.30
CA ASP A 412 0.81 45.51 2.15
C ASP A 412 0.88 45.99 0.70
N ARG A 413 1.46 47.20 0.51
CA ARG A 413 1.81 47.75 -0.81
C ARG A 413 3.32 47.81 -0.98
N GLY A 414 3.99 46.73 -0.64
CA GLY A 414 5.43 46.60 -0.74
C GLY A 414 5.90 46.14 -2.12
N SER A 415 7.13 45.64 -2.11
CA SER A 415 7.81 45.20 -3.33
C SER A 415 7.23 43.93 -3.95
N GLY A 416 6.30 43.24 -3.27
CA GLY A 416 5.72 41.98 -3.72
C GLY A 416 6.71 40.81 -3.68
N ILE A 417 6.28 39.59 -4.05
CA ILE A 417 7.03 38.32 -3.98
C ILE A 417 6.93 37.64 -5.34
N ASP A 418 8.07 37.16 -5.84
CA ASP A 418 8.12 36.38 -7.09
C ASP A 418 7.22 35.15 -6.99
N PRO A 419 6.43 34.79 -8.01
CA PRO A 419 5.59 33.61 -8.02
C PRO A 419 6.33 32.31 -7.67
N LEU A 420 7.60 32.18 -8.09
CA LEU A 420 8.42 31.00 -7.79
C LEU A 420 8.85 30.92 -6.31
N GLU A 421 8.83 32.06 -5.61
CA GLU A 421 9.22 32.14 -4.21
C GLU A 421 8.03 32.02 -3.24
N GLN A 422 6.78 32.20 -3.72
CA GLN A 422 5.60 32.25 -2.84
C GLN A 422 5.35 30.97 -2.04
N SER A 423 5.72 29.82 -2.56
CA SER A 423 5.66 28.56 -1.80
C SER A 423 6.83 28.38 -0.84
N LEU A 424 7.98 28.97 -1.15
CA LEU A 424 9.23 28.79 -0.41
C LEU A 424 9.36 29.72 0.80
N ILE A 425 8.67 30.88 0.80
CA ILE A 425 8.76 31.87 1.89
C ILE A 425 8.30 31.35 3.26
N PHE A 426 7.55 30.26 3.30
CA PHE A 426 7.12 29.59 4.51
C PHE A 426 8.08 28.48 4.96
N ASP A 427 9.13 28.20 4.16
CA ASP A 427 10.15 27.24 4.53
C ASP A 427 11.11 27.84 5.54
N LYS A 428 11.59 27.02 6.47
CA LYS A 428 12.51 27.45 7.54
C LYS A 428 13.79 28.02 6.94
N PHE A 429 14.20 29.21 7.42
CA PHE A 429 15.41 29.92 6.99
C PHE A 429 15.40 30.37 5.51
N TYR A 430 14.29 30.23 4.81
CA TYR A 430 14.22 30.75 3.45
C TYR A 430 14.25 32.28 3.42
N ARG A 431 15.12 32.81 2.57
CA ARG A 431 15.23 34.25 2.27
C ARG A 431 15.49 34.42 0.79
N SER A 432 14.73 35.30 0.16
CA SER A 432 14.92 35.61 -1.26
C SER A 432 16.39 36.03 -1.52
N PRO A 433 17.09 35.36 -2.48
CA PRO A 433 18.48 35.68 -2.82
C PRO A 433 18.68 37.15 -3.17
N ASN A 434 17.71 37.75 -3.81
CA ASN A 434 17.74 39.14 -4.28
C ASN A 434 17.61 40.17 -3.13
N ARG A 435 17.24 39.76 -1.91
CA ARG A 435 16.96 40.64 -0.77
C ARG A 435 17.79 40.35 0.47
N ARG A 436 18.69 39.37 0.44
CA ARG A 436 19.54 39.03 1.58
C ARG A 436 20.37 40.22 2.09
N ALA A 437 20.79 41.09 1.19
CA ALA A 437 21.66 42.20 1.55
C ALA A 437 20.88 43.46 2.05
N SER A 438 19.59 43.62 1.72
CA SER A 438 18.85 44.84 1.94
C SER A 438 17.85 44.81 3.10
N SER A 439 17.58 43.64 3.67
CA SER A 439 16.59 43.51 4.75
C SER A 439 17.05 42.52 5.82
N PRO A 440 17.31 42.97 7.05
CA PRO A 440 17.68 42.08 8.15
C PRO A 440 16.51 41.11 8.50
N GLY A 441 16.79 39.85 8.79
CA GLY A 441 15.78 38.86 9.22
C GLY A 441 16.31 37.45 9.16
N THR A 442 15.72 36.58 9.96
CA THR A 442 16.15 35.19 10.17
C THR A 442 15.63 34.21 9.12
N GLY A 443 14.52 34.57 8.45
CA GLY A 443 13.76 33.67 7.60
C GLY A 443 12.94 32.61 8.39
N MET A 444 12.79 32.80 9.71
CA MET A 444 11.99 31.90 10.56
C MET A 444 10.56 32.41 10.79
N GLY A 445 10.32 33.71 10.77
CA GLY A 445 9.04 34.29 11.18
C GLY A 445 7.82 33.71 10.46
N LEU A 446 7.84 33.59 9.11
CA LEU A 446 6.73 33.00 8.35
C LEU A 446 6.61 31.49 8.56
N ALA A 447 7.71 30.78 8.75
CA ALA A 447 7.69 29.34 9.10
C ALA A 447 7.06 29.11 10.48
N ILE A 448 7.36 29.99 11.45
CA ILE A 448 6.74 29.99 12.78
C ILE A 448 5.24 30.28 12.66
N CYS A 449 4.83 31.28 11.87
CA CYS A 449 3.42 31.56 11.62
C CYS A 449 2.68 30.33 11.07
N ARG A 450 3.27 29.67 10.10
CA ARG A 450 2.70 28.46 9.51
C ARG A 450 2.54 27.34 10.54
N ALA A 451 3.58 27.04 11.31
CA ALA A 451 3.56 26.00 12.33
C ALA A 451 2.52 26.30 13.45
N ILE A 452 2.41 27.55 13.89
CA ILE A 452 1.40 27.96 14.85
C ILE A 452 0.00 27.74 14.30
N LEU A 453 -0.28 28.22 13.09
CA LEU A 453 -1.60 28.15 12.48
C LEU A 453 -2.00 26.69 12.17
N GLU A 454 -1.08 25.86 11.69
CA GLU A 454 -1.32 24.41 11.49
C GLU A 454 -1.67 23.72 12.83
N THR A 455 -1.00 24.07 13.93
CA THR A 455 -1.35 23.55 15.27
C THR A 455 -2.72 24.03 15.77
N HIS A 456 -3.16 25.20 15.33
CA HIS A 456 -4.54 25.70 15.58
C HIS A 456 -5.59 25.06 14.68
N GLY A 457 -5.20 24.17 13.74
CA GLY A 457 -6.11 23.58 12.75
C GLY A 457 -6.45 24.50 11.58
N GLY A 458 -5.70 25.59 11.42
CA GLY A 458 -5.83 26.56 10.33
C GLY A 458 -4.72 26.43 9.28
N ALA A 459 -4.61 27.43 8.42
CA ALA A 459 -3.59 27.51 7.37
C ALA A 459 -3.18 28.95 7.10
N ILE A 460 -2.03 29.15 6.44
CA ILE A 460 -1.58 30.46 5.93
C ILE A 460 -1.25 30.34 4.45
N THR A 461 -1.63 31.37 3.69
CA THR A 461 -1.37 31.50 2.26
C THR A 461 -0.92 32.92 1.92
N VAL A 462 -0.28 33.08 0.76
CA VAL A 462 0.10 34.38 0.23
C VAL A 462 -0.41 34.54 -1.19
N THR A 463 -0.86 35.75 -1.52
CA THR A 463 -1.12 36.19 -2.88
C THR A 463 -0.33 37.48 -3.09
N SER A 464 0.60 37.46 -4.04
CA SER A 464 1.50 38.60 -4.24
C SER A 464 1.84 38.78 -5.71
N GLN A 465 2.11 40.06 -6.07
CA GLN A 465 2.62 40.42 -7.38
C GLN A 465 3.79 41.40 -7.19
N VAL A 466 4.89 41.12 -7.88
CA VAL A 466 6.09 41.98 -7.83
C VAL A 466 5.74 43.43 -8.18
N GLY A 467 6.11 44.36 -7.29
CA GLY A 467 5.84 45.78 -7.41
C GLY A 467 4.42 46.27 -7.01
N GLN A 468 3.53 45.35 -6.60
CA GLN A 468 2.17 45.68 -6.18
C GLN A 468 1.87 45.40 -4.70
N GLY A 469 2.73 44.64 -4.03
CA GLY A 469 2.59 44.23 -2.64
C GLY A 469 2.18 42.79 -2.44
N SER A 470 1.85 42.41 -1.20
CA SER A 470 1.48 41.05 -0.81
C SER A 470 0.25 41.07 0.08
N VAL A 471 -0.52 39.98 0.01
CA VAL A 471 -1.65 39.68 0.88
C VAL A 471 -1.39 38.33 1.55
N PHE A 472 -1.14 38.39 2.84
CA PHE A 472 -1.04 37.18 3.67
C PHE A 472 -2.41 36.87 4.27
N THR A 473 -2.93 35.70 4.00
CA THR A 473 -4.24 35.28 4.52
C THR A 473 -4.06 34.03 5.39
N PHE A 474 -4.53 34.08 6.63
CA PHE A 474 -4.58 32.94 7.51
C PHE A 474 -6.01 32.57 7.90
N THR A 475 -6.23 31.31 8.24
CA THR A 475 -7.53 30.79 8.67
C THR A 475 -7.46 30.23 10.09
N LEU A 476 -8.55 30.37 10.84
CA LEU A 476 -8.72 29.77 12.16
C LEU A 476 -10.12 29.16 12.26
N PRO A 477 -10.27 27.98 12.89
CA PRO A 477 -11.57 27.36 13.09
C PRO A 477 -12.50 28.21 13.95
N VAL A 478 -13.76 28.31 13.55
CA VAL A 478 -14.81 28.95 14.34
C VAL A 478 -15.04 28.18 15.64
N ALA A 479 -15.10 28.85 16.76
CA ALA A 479 -15.51 28.25 18.02
C ALA A 479 -16.98 27.85 17.94
N ARG A 480 -17.24 26.53 17.84
CA ARG A 480 -18.61 26.02 17.88
C ARG A 480 -19.18 26.29 19.28
N ARG A 481 -20.32 26.97 19.34
CA ARG A 481 -21.08 27.03 20.60
C ARG A 481 -21.43 25.61 21.00
N ALA A 482 -20.93 25.17 22.18
CA ALA A 482 -21.33 23.92 22.80
C ALA A 482 -22.82 23.94 23.18
#